data_35b75fa5b75d37b229998caa177bedca
#
_entry.id   35b75fa5b75d37b229998caa177bedca
#
_cell.length_a   1.000
_cell.length_b   1.000
_cell.length_c   1.000
_cell.angle_alpha   90.00
_cell.angle_beta   90.00
_cell.angle_gamma   90.00
#
_symmetry.space_group_name_H-M   'P 1'
#
loop_
_entity.id
_entity.type
_entity.pdbx_description
1 polymer ?
#
loop_
_entity_poly.entity_id
_entity_poly.type
_entity_poly.pdbx_seq_one_letter_code
_entity_poly.pdbx_strand_id
1 'polypeptide(L)'
;MSSREAPASISAIRNPNSQLAGLPPRPPLSDAALFSLILTVREAGRRLAMSDYAIATACTILHRALRVLTTGDEQPVTTLATSGSATVNGSDSVSGFDSIDQSFKHSLGDIDAHTIAMASISLGGKVQEEHQRLRDVIVSYYRTLHKNRRSPLEVGDDYDRLRESLVQTELFLMRLLAYHVRRPSLPHPYLVHYLHSLLHWVGKGIAQPCGSDLNAGGNSVNASAIALARLPGLAWSILADSYQSAMCLDFAPEHIAAAVLHLALRIAGVEIPGNRHSEMAWWQAISDSLSREIVEQIQLRVMDIYAVDDKFKASTLNRFTDEF
;
A
#
# COMPACT_ATOMS: atom_id res chain seq x y z
N MET A 1 8.82 -61.45 -18.68
CA MET A 1 8.88 -60.13 -19.38
C MET A 1 7.75 -59.27 -18.79
N SER A 2 8.10 -58.49 -17.83
CA SER A 2 7.14 -57.68 -17.05
C SER A 2 7.24 -56.23 -17.55
N SER A 3 6.18 -55.77 -18.19
CA SER A 3 6.03 -54.39 -18.67
C SER A 3 5.72 -53.50 -17.47
N ARG A 4 6.65 -52.63 -17.11
CA ARG A 4 6.43 -51.55 -16.16
C ARG A 4 5.67 -50.42 -16.88
N GLU A 5 4.43 -50.20 -16.48
CA GLU A 5 3.69 -49.00 -16.83
C GLU A 5 4.32 -47.78 -16.16
N ALA A 6 4.52 -46.75 -16.94
CA ALA A 6 5.00 -45.43 -16.46
C ALA A 6 3.88 -44.71 -15.72
N PRO A 7 4.15 -43.92 -14.65
CA PRO A 7 3.14 -43.19 -13.96
C PRO A 7 2.60 -42.03 -14.81
N ALA A 8 1.28 -41.89 -14.78
CA ALA A 8 0.53 -40.84 -15.49
C ALA A 8 1.03 -39.44 -15.12
N SER A 9 1.18 -38.63 -16.13
CA SER A 9 1.59 -37.22 -16.05
C SER A 9 0.58 -36.40 -15.23
N ILE A 10 1.08 -35.71 -14.22
CA ILE A 10 0.37 -34.72 -13.44
C ILE A 10 0.15 -33.50 -14.34
N SER A 11 -1.04 -33.37 -14.91
CA SER A 11 -1.39 -32.32 -15.83
C SER A 11 -2.31 -31.28 -15.15
N ALA A 12 -1.88 -30.04 -15.22
CA ALA A 12 -2.64 -28.79 -15.09
C ALA A 12 -3.26 -28.48 -13.71
N ILE A 13 -2.50 -27.76 -12.89
CA ILE A 13 -3.10 -26.81 -11.95
C ILE A 13 -3.79 -25.75 -12.81
N ARG A 14 -5.10 -25.82 -12.91
CA ARG A 14 -5.92 -24.79 -13.53
C ARG A 14 -5.59 -23.46 -12.84
N ASN A 15 -5.19 -22.47 -13.63
CA ASN A 15 -4.92 -21.12 -13.17
C ASN A 15 -6.15 -20.64 -12.37
N PRO A 16 -6.06 -20.36 -11.06
CA PRO A 16 -7.22 -19.97 -10.25
C PRO A 16 -7.93 -18.72 -10.78
N ASN A 17 -7.24 -17.92 -11.59
CA ASN A 17 -7.82 -16.77 -12.31
C ASN A 17 -8.80 -17.18 -13.41
N SER A 18 -8.77 -18.42 -13.93
CA SER A 18 -9.77 -18.87 -14.91
C SER A 18 -11.17 -19.02 -14.31
N GLN A 19 -11.29 -19.10 -12.98
CA GLN A 19 -12.56 -19.19 -12.28
C GLN A 19 -13.19 -17.81 -12.02
N LEU A 20 -12.40 -16.73 -12.00
CA LEU A 20 -12.87 -15.35 -11.89
C LEU A 20 -13.14 -14.68 -13.26
N ALA A 21 -12.77 -15.35 -14.36
CA ALA A 21 -12.91 -14.86 -15.73
C ALA A 21 -14.35 -14.64 -16.24
N GLY A 22 -15.35 -14.71 -15.38
CA GLY A 22 -16.76 -14.48 -15.70
C GLY A 22 -17.44 -13.36 -14.92
N LEU A 23 -16.70 -12.65 -14.06
CA LEU A 23 -17.27 -11.48 -13.37
C LEU A 23 -17.17 -10.25 -14.27
N PRO A 24 -18.27 -9.50 -14.42
CA PRO A 24 -18.16 -8.21 -15.08
C PRO A 24 -17.23 -7.30 -14.28
N PRO A 25 -16.30 -6.58 -14.92
CA PRO A 25 -15.42 -5.66 -14.24
C PRO A 25 -16.25 -4.60 -13.52
N ARG A 26 -15.93 -4.35 -12.26
CA ARG A 26 -16.61 -3.29 -11.49
C ARG A 26 -16.20 -1.92 -12.04
N PRO A 27 -17.10 -0.94 -12.04
CA PRO A 27 -16.72 0.42 -12.34
C PRO A 27 -15.64 0.87 -11.31
N PRO A 28 -14.61 1.60 -11.76
CA PRO A 28 -13.60 2.12 -10.85
C PRO A 28 -14.26 3.05 -9.82
N LEU A 29 -13.78 2.98 -8.58
CA LEU A 29 -14.18 3.94 -7.55
C LEU A 29 -13.73 5.34 -7.99
N SER A 30 -14.53 6.36 -7.66
CA SER A 30 -14.08 7.74 -7.86
C SER A 30 -12.85 8.01 -6.96
N ASP A 31 -11.97 8.90 -7.40
CA ASP A 31 -10.75 9.24 -6.65
C ASP A 31 -11.05 9.66 -5.21
N ALA A 32 -12.13 10.43 -4.99
CA ALA A 32 -12.56 10.83 -3.67
C ALA A 32 -13.04 9.66 -2.81
N ALA A 33 -13.75 8.69 -3.40
CA ALA A 33 -14.20 7.49 -2.68
C ALA A 33 -13.02 6.58 -2.31
N LEU A 34 -12.09 6.39 -3.23
CA LEU A 34 -10.85 5.64 -2.97
C LEU A 34 -10.02 6.31 -1.88
N PHE A 35 -9.85 7.64 -1.97
CA PHE A 35 -9.13 8.43 -0.96
C PHE A 35 -9.75 8.26 0.43
N SER A 36 -11.08 8.41 0.55
CA SER A 36 -11.81 8.22 1.81
C SER A 36 -11.66 6.80 2.36
N LEU A 37 -11.72 5.79 1.48
CA LEU A 37 -11.60 4.39 1.86
C LEU A 37 -10.21 4.08 2.44
N ILE A 38 -9.14 4.50 1.76
CA ILE A 38 -7.77 4.31 2.24
C ILE A 38 -7.50 5.08 3.53
N LEU A 39 -8.01 6.32 3.62
CA LEU A 39 -7.92 7.11 4.85
C LEU A 39 -8.57 6.38 6.04
N THR A 40 -9.73 5.75 5.81
CA THR A 40 -10.43 4.95 6.82
C THR A 40 -9.61 3.73 7.25
N VAL A 41 -8.96 3.03 6.31
CA VAL A 41 -8.06 1.90 6.62
C VAL A 41 -6.89 2.35 7.49
N ARG A 42 -6.23 3.44 7.13
CA ARG A 42 -5.08 3.99 7.87
C ARG A 42 -5.47 4.42 9.28
N GLU A 43 -6.58 5.11 9.42
CA GLU A 43 -7.08 5.56 10.73
C GLU A 43 -7.52 4.40 11.61
N ALA A 44 -8.22 3.40 11.05
CA ALA A 44 -8.61 2.21 11.77
C ALA A 44 -7.39 1.39 12.22
N GLY A 45 -6.38 1.25 11.36
CA GLY A 45 -5.12 0.59 11.69
C GLY A 45 -4.37 1.28 12.84
N ARG A 46 -4.31 2.62 12.84
CA ARG A 46 -3.72 3.39 13.95
C ARG A 46 -4.49 3.18 15.26
N ARG A 47 -5.83 3.14 15.22
CA ARG A 47 -6.67 2.85 16.40
C ARG A 47 -6.46 1.45 16.95
N LEU A 48 -6.12 0.50 16.10
CA LEU A 48 -5.74 -0.88 16.45
C LEU A 48 -4.31 -0.97 16.96
N ALA A 49 -3.56 0.13 17.01
CA ALA A 49 -2.13 0.19 17.32
C ALA A 49 -1.26 -0.76 16.45
N MET A 50 -1.68 -0.95 15.19
CA MET A 50 -0.89 -1.71 14.20
C MET A 50 0.35 -0.91 13.80
N SER A 51 1.43 -1.61 13.46
CA SER A 51 2.62 -0.97 12.92
C SER A 51 2.34 -0.34 11.55
N ASP A 52 3.17 0.65 11.17
CA ASP A 52 3.08 1.26 9.84
C ASP A 52 3.30 0.24 8.72
N TYR A 53 4.09 -0.82 8.99
CA TYR A 53 4.27 -1.93 8.05
C TYR A 53 2.97 -2.72 7.83
N ALA A 54 2.23 -3.00 8.90
CA ALA A 54 0.96 -3.72 8.80
C ALA A 54 -0.11 -2.88 8.11
N ILE A 55 -0.18 -1.58 8.41
CA ILE A 55 -1.07 -0.63 7.74
C ILE A 55 -0.74 -0.52 6.25
N ALA A 56 0.54 -0.36 5.89
CA ALA A 56 1.01 -0.31 4.52
C ALA A 56 0.69 -1.60 3.74
N THR A 57 0.85 -2.75 4.39
CA THR A 57 0.48 -4.05 3.82
C THR A 57 -1.02 -4.15 3.58
N ALA A 58 -1.85 -3.70 4.53
CA ALA A 58 -3.30 -3.64 4.37
C ALA A 58 -3.71 -2.74 3.18
N CYS A 59 -3.12 -1.56 3.06
CA CYS A 59 -3.34 -0.67 1.91
C CYS A 59 -2.92 -1.31 0.58
N THR A 60 -1.78 -2.01 0.55
CA THR A 60 -1.30 -2.71 -0.65
C THR A 60 -2.25 -3.84 -1.05
N ILE A 61 -2.73 -4.64 -0.09
CA ILE A 61 -3.73 -5.70 -0.34
C ILE A 61 -5.01 -5.09 -0.90
N LEU A 62 -5.50 -4.00 -0.32
CA LEU A 62 -6.69 -3.30 -0.78
C LEU A 62 -6.54 -2.77 -2.21
N HIS A 63 -5.43 -2.10 -2.53
CA HIS A 63 -5.16 -1.62 -3.89
C HIS A 63 -5.09 -2.75 -4.90
N ARG A 64 -4.42 -3.87 -4.55
CA ARG A 64 -4.37 -5.07 -5.41
C ARG A 64 -5.76 -5.63 -5.66
N ALA A 65 -6.56 -5.79 -4.60
CA ALA A 65 -7.93 -6.31 -4.71
C ALA A 65 -8.79 -5.42 -5.60
N LEU A 66 -8.74 -4.10 -5.40
CA LEU A 66 -9.51 -3.15 -6.22
C LEU A 66 -9.05 -3.16 -7.68
N ARG A 67 -7.73 -3.29 -7.93
CA ARG A 67 -7.20 -3.40 -9.30
C ARG A 67 -7.73 -4.65 -9.98
N VAL A 68 -7.66 -5.82 -9.35
CA VAL A 68 -8.18 -7.07 -9.93
C VAL A 68 -9.68 -6.98 -10.19
N LEU A 69 -10.45 -6.37 -9.29
CA LEU A 69 -11.89 -6.20 -9.45
C LEU A 69 -12.26 -5.24 -10.60
N THR A 70 -11.41 -4.29 -10.94
CA THR A 70 -11.68 -3.31 -12.00
C THR A 70 -11.14 -3.75 -13.35
N THR A 71 -9.98 -4.40 -13.40
CA THR A 71 -9.32 -4.77 -14.66
C THR A 71 -9.51 -6.23 -15.04
N GLY A 72 -9.87 -7.09 -14.09
CA GLY A 72 -9.91 -8.53 -14.28
C GLY A 72 -8.53 -9.21 -14.38
N ASP A 73 -7.45 -8.43 -14.39
CA ASP A 73 -6.08 -8.93 -14.53
C ASP A 73 -5.31 -8.82 -13.21
N GLU A 74 -4.85 -9.94 -12.70
CA GLU A 74 -3.80 -9.97 -11.69
C GLU A 74 -2.44 -9.78 -12.39
N GLN A 75 -1.99 -8.55 -12.54
CA GLN A 75 -0.60 -8.28 -12.91
C GLN A 75 0.28 -8.74 -11.72
N PRO A 76 1.25 -9.65 -11.94
CA PRO A 76 2.21 -9.97 -10.90
C PRO A 76 2.91 -8.67 -10.51
N VAL A 77 2.88 -8.34 -9.21
CA VAL A 77 3.75 -7.28 -8.65
C VAL A 77 5.15 -7.61 -9.14
N THR A 78 5.70 -6.76 -9.98
CA THR A 78 7.03 -6.96 -10.56
C THR A 78 8.05 -6.79 -9.43
N THR A 79 8.21 -7.84 -8.64
CA THR A 79 9.47 -8.07 -7.98
C THR A 79 10.44 -8.39 -9.10
N LEU A 80 11.30 -7.47 -9.42
CA LEU A 80 12.57 -7.75 -10.11
C LEU A 80 13.31 -8.78 -9.25
N ALA A 81 12.92 -10.05 -9.39
CA ALA A 81 13.64 -11.18 -8.86
C ALA A 81 14.46 -11.75 -9.99
N THR A 82 15.78 -11.60 -9.83
CA THR A 82 16.82 -12.49 -10.34
C THR A 82 16.26 -13.74 -11.03
N SER A 83 16.66 -13.89 -12.29
CA SER A 83 16.53 -15.05 -13.15
C SER A 83 16.62 -16.39 -12.41
N GLY A 84 15.55 -17.15 -12.48
CA GLY A 84 15.50 -18.55 -12.10
C GLY A 84 14.25 -19.17 -12.70
N SER A 85 14.36 -19.69 -13.94
CA SER A 85 13.29 -20.42 -14.60
C SER A 85 13.04 -21.74 -13.87
N ALA A 86 11.83 -21.93 -13.39
CA ALA A 86 11.29 -23.25 -13.10
C ALA A 86 9.83 -23.28 -13.55
N THR A 87 9.62 -23.78 -14.74
CA THR A 87 8.34 -24.24 -15.25
C THR A 87 7.88 -25.45 -14.43
N VAL A 88 6.83 -25.31 -13.65
CA VAL A 88 6.13 -26.43 -13.02
C VAL A 88 4.74 -26.54 -13.67
N ASN A 89 4.58 -27.50 -14.55
CA ASN A 89 3.30 -27.92 -15.10
C ASN A 89 2.68 -29.00 -14.18
N GLY A 90 1.44 -28.81 -13.77
CA GLY A 90 0.71 -29.83 -13.03
C GLY A 90 -0.79 -29.55 -13.01
N SER A 91 -1.59 -30.42 -13.58
CA SER A 91 -3.06 -30.37 -13.58
C SER A 91 -3.64 -31.59 -12.89
N ASP A 92 -4.51 -31.38 -11.90
CA ASP A 92 -5.47 -32.38 -11.44
C ASP A 92 -6.83 -31.74 -11.21
N SER A 93 -7.83 -32.26 -11.89
CA SER A 93 -9.23 -31.89 -11.81
C SER A 93 -9.91 -32.60 -10.64
N VAL A 94 -10.32 -31.88 -9.62
CA VAL A 94 -11.24 -32.39 -8.58
C VAL A 94 -12.65 -31.88 -8.90
N SER A 95 -13.49 -32.79 -9.39
CA SER A 95 -14.86 -32.54 -9.89
C SER A 95 -15.93 -32.38 -8.78
N GLY A 96 -15.58 -31.77 -7.65
CA GLY A 96 -16.51 -31.52 -6.53
C GLY A 96 -16.73 -30.06 -6.19
N PHE A 97 -16.07 -29.12 -6.91
CA PHE A 97 -16.01 -27.71 -6.54
C PHE A 97 -16.97 -26.79 -7.32
N ASP A 98 -17.60 -27.31 -8.39
CA ASP A 98 -18.36 -26.50 -9.35
C ASP A 98 -19.70 -25.98 -8.79
N SER A 99 -20.29 -26.66 -7.79
CA SER A 99 -21.58 -26.24 -7.19
C SER A 99 -21.44 -25.12 -6.15
N ILE A 100 -20.27 -25.00 -5.51
CA ILE A 100 -19.98 -23.93 -4.54
C ILE A 100 -19.71 -22.60 -5.29
N ASP A 101 -19.21 -22.71 -6.50
CA ASP A 101 -18.75 -21.57 -7.30
C ASP A 101 -19.89 -20.70 -7.84
N GLN A 102 -21.06 -21.27 -8.14
CA GLN A 102 -22.21 -20.50 -8.64
C GLN A 102 -22.92 -19.69 -7.54
N SER A 103 -23.07 -20.25 -6.34
CA SER A 103 -23.63 -19.53 -5.19
C SER A 103 -22.69 -18.39 -4.76
N PHE A 104 -21.39 -18.61 -4.90
CA PHE A 104 -20.35 -17.62 -4.59
C PHE A 104 -20.33 -16.45 -5.59
N LYS A 105 -20.55 -16.73 -6.88
CA LYS A 105 -20.64 -15.70 -7.94
C LYS A 105 -21.82 -14.74 -7.76
N HIS A 106 -22.96 -15.24 -7.29
CA HIS A 106 -24.12 -14.41 -6.97
C HIS A 106 -23.91 -13.50 -5.75
N SER A 107 -23.16 -13.97 -4.75
CA SER A 107 -22.81 -13.18 -3.56
C SER A 107 -21.76 -12.09 -3.85
N LEU A 108 -21.01 -12.23 -4.93
CA LEU A 108 -19.89 -11.34 -5.26
C LEU A 108 -20.32 -9.95 -5.77
N GLY A 109 -21.51 -9.83 -6.35
CA GLY A 109 -22.07 -8.56 -6.85
C GLY A 109 -22.27 -7.52 -5.76
N ASP A 110 -22.47 -7.96 -4.52
CA ASP A 110 -22.91 -7.14 -3.39
C ASP A 110 -21.83 -6.85 -2.33
N ILE A 111 -20.58 -7.33 -2.48
CA ILE A 111 -19.55 -7.05 -1.47
C ILE A 111 -19.19 -5.56 -1.50
N ASP A 112 -19.51 -4.88 -0.40
CA ASP A 112 -19.22 -3.47 -0.22
C ASP A 112 -17.71 -3.21 -0.12
N ALA A 113 -17.23 -2.09 -0.67
CA ALA A 113 -15.83 -1.66 -0.62
C ALA A 113 -15.30 -1.53 0.82
N HIS A 114 -16.16 -1.13 1.76
CA HIS A 114 -15.79 -1.03 3.16
C HIS A 114 -15.54 -2.41 3.80
N THR A 115 -16.27 -3.44 3.41
CA THR A 115 -16.03 -4.81 3.88
C THR A 115 -14.71 -5.35 3.33
N ILE A 116 -14.39 -5.06 2.07
CA ILE A 116 -13.07 -5.37 1.47
C ILE A 116 -11.95 -4.65 2.24
N ALA A 117 -12.15 -3.40 2.61
CA ALA A 117 -11.18 -2.63 3.39
C ALA A 117 -10.97 -3.21 4.79
N MET A 118 -12.03 -3.61 5.49
CA MET A 118 -11.91 -4.31 6.79
C MET A 118 -11.15 -5.63 6.67
N ALA A 119 -11.46 -6.43 5.65
CA ALA A 119 -10.79 -7.69 5.39
C ALA A 119 -9.30 -7.49 5.05
N SER A 120 -8.96 -6.40 4.34
CA SER A 120 -7.57 -6.03 4.05
C SER A 120 -6.79 -5.67 5.31
N ILE A 121 -7.41 -5.03 6.32
CA ILE A 121 -6.78 -4.76 7.62
C ILE A 121 -6.49 -6.07 8.34
N SER A 122 -7.47 -6.99 8.40
CA SER A 122 -7.30 -8.30 9.04
C SER A 122 -6.17 -9.10 8.39
N LEU A 123 -6.15 -9.17 7.05
CA LEU A 123 -5.11 -9.87 6.30
C LEU A 123 -3.76 -9.18 6.43
N GLY A 124 -3.70 -7.85 6.38
CA GLY A 124 -2.46 -7.08 6.56
C GLY A 124 -1.80 -7.36 7.91
N GLY A 125 -2.60 -7.41 8.97
CA GLY A 125 -2.11 -7.80 10.30
C GLY A 125 -1.59 -9.24 10.33
N LYS A 126 -2.31 -10.20 9.74
CA LYS A 126 -1.88 -11.60 9.66
C LYS A 126 -0.57 -11.77 8.88
N VAL A 127 -0.42 -11.08 7.76
CA VAL A 127 0.79 -11.12 6.91
C VAL A 127 2.01 -10.57 7.63
N GLN A 128 1.83 -9.56 8.48
CA GLN A 128 2.91 -8.96 9.26
C GLN A 128 3.08 -9.58 10.67
N GLU A 129 2.36 -10.68 10.94
CA GLU A 129 2.38 -11.38 12.24
C GLU A 129 1.85 -10.54 13.42
N GLU A 130 1.08 -9.48 13.11
CA GLU A 130 0.41 -8.60 14.07
C GLU A 130 -1.09 -8.92 14.13
N HIS A 131 -1.44 -10.11 14.64
CA HIS A 131 -2.81 -10.61 14.61
C HIS A 131 -3.75 -9.73 15.42
N GLN A 132 -4.77 -9.20 14.77
CA GLN A 132 -5.85 -8.43 15.39
C GLN A 132 -7.08 -9.32 15.60
N ARG A 133 -7.79 -9.14 16.71
CA ARG A 133 -9.06 -9.83 16.92
C ARG A 133 -10.10 -9.27 15.98
N LEU A 134 -10.90 -10.13 15.34
CA LEU A 134 -11.95 -9.68 14.41
C LEU A 134 -12.90 -8.65 15.02
N ARG A 135 -13.23 -8.82 16.32
CA ARG A 135 -14.04 -7.86 17.06
C ARG A 135 -13.42 -6.48 17.08
N ASP A 136 -12.13 -6.40 17.36
CA ASP A 136 -11.43 -5.13 17.48
C ASP A 136 -11.31 -4.44 16.11
N VAL A 137 -11.09 -5.22 15.04
CA VAL A 137 -11.11 -4.72 13.65
C VAL A 137 -12.47 -4.12 13.31
N ILE A 138 -13.56 -4.85 13.55
CA ILE A 138 -14.93 -4.41 13.25
C ILE A 138 -15.27 -3.13 14.04
N VAL A 139 -15.04 -3.14 15.35
CA VAL A 139 -15.36 -1.99 16.22
C VAL A 139 -14.52 -0.77 15.85
N SER A 140 -13.21 -0.95 15.60
CA SER A 140 -12.32 0.15 15.22
C SER A 140 -12.71 0.75 13.87
N TYR A 141 -12.97 -0.10 12.88
CA TYR A 141 -13.38 0.34 11.55
C TYR A 141 -14.75 1.04 11.59
N TYR A 142 -15.73 0.47 12.27
CA TYR A 142 -17.06 1.05 12.43
C TYR A 142 -17.01 2.43 13.09
N ARG A 143 -16.22 2.59 14.17
CA ARG A 143 -16.02 3.89 14.84
C ARG A 143 -15.32 4.91 13.95
N THR A 144 -14.43 4.46 13.07
CA THR A 144 -13.73 5.35 12.14
C THR A 144 -14.68 5.83 11.04
N LEU A 145 -15.54 4.95 10.54
CA LEU A 145 -16.52 5.27 9.51
C LEU A 145 -17.65 6.18 10.06
N HIS A 146 -18.11 5.88 11.28
CA HIS A 146 -19.23 6.59 11.92
C HIS A 146 -18.76 7.52 13.04
N LYS A 147 -17.84 8.44 12.76
CA LYS A 147 -17.29 9.38 13.76
C LYS A 147 -18.35 10.17 14.51
N ASN A 148 -19.47 10.50 13.85
CA ASN A 148 -20.53 11.33 14.41
C ASN A 148 -21.60 10.54 15.22
N ARG A 149 -21.57 9.21 15.18
CA ARG A 149 -22.48 8.39 15.99
C ARG A 149 -22.03 8.34 17.44
N ARG A 150 -22.90 8.74 18.36
CA ARG A 150 -22.64 8.69 19.81
C ARG A 150 -22.73 7.28 20.38
N SER A 151 -23.53 6.38 19.77
CA SER A 151 -23.65 5.00 20.24
C SER A 151 -22.55 4.11 19.65
N PRO A 152 -21.83 3.33 20.46
CA PRO A 152 -20.93 2.31 19.97
C PRO A 152 -21.72 1.22 19.21
N LEU A 153 -21.02 0.42 18.41
CA LEU A 153 -21.61 -0.80 17.84
C LEU A 153 -21.89 -1.77 18.98
N GLU A 154 -23.15 -2.07 19.21
CA GLU A 154 -23.56 -3.06 20.20
C GLU A 154 -23.38 -4.48 19.65
N VAL A 155 -23.13 -5.44 20.55
CA VAL A 155 -23.05 -6.86 20.18
C VAL A 155 -24.49 -7.37 20.00
N GLY A 156 -24.85 -7.58 18.75
CA GLY A 156 -26.19 -8.03 18.33
C GLY A 156 -26.15 -8.43 16.86
N ASP A 157 -27.32 -8.57 16.25
CA ASP A 157 -27.48 -9.06 14.88
C ASP A 157 -26.65 -8.31 13.85
N ASP A 158 -26.50 -6.98 13.98
CA ASP A 158 -25.70 -6.17 13.07
C ASP A 158 -24.20 -6.49 13.20
N TYR A 159 -23.73 -6.69 14.42
CA TYR A 159 -22.36 -7.10 14.67
C TYR A 159 -22.08 -8.50 14.11
N ASP A 160 -23.01 -9.45 14.31
CA ASP A 160 -22.84 -10.82 13.85
C ASP A 160 -22.87 -10.90 12.31
N ARG A 161 -23.70 -10.11 11.64
CA ARG A 161 -23.70 -9.97 10.18
C ARG A 161 -22.37 -9.39 9.65
N LEU A 162 -21.86 -8.34 10.29
CA LEU A 162 -20.56 -7.76 9.92
C LEU A 162 -19.41 -8.74 10.13
N ARG A 163 -19.46 -9.52 11.21
CA ARG A 163 -18.45 -10.54 11.49
C ARG A 163 -18.45 -11.65 10.45
N GLU A 164 -19.64 -12.14 10.09
CA GLU A 164 -19.79 -13.18 9.06
C GLU A 164 -19.33 -12.65 7.69
N SER A 165 -19.79 -11.47 7.31
CA SER A 165 -19.39 -10.81 6.08
C SER A 165 -17.87 -10.59 6.01
N LEU A 166 -17.24 -10.19 7.11
CA LEU A 166 -15.77 -10.02 7.19
C LEU A 166 -15.03 -11.33 6.94
N VAL A 167 -15.46 -12.43 7.58
CA VAL A 167 -14.82 -13.75 7.40
C VAL A 167 -14.95 -14.24 5.96
N GLN A 168 -16.15 -14.10 5.38
CA GLN A 168 -16.40 -14.49 3.99
C GLN A 168 -15.56 -13.63 3.01
N THR A 169 -15.50 -12.32 3.25
CA THR A 169 -14.73 -11.40 2.42
C THR A 169 -13.21 -11.63 2.54
N GLU A 170 -12.72 -12.01 3.70
CA GLU A 170 -11.31 -12.38 3.88
C GLU A 170 -10.96 -13.60 3.01
N LEU A 171 -11.79 -14.65 3.05
CA LEU A 171 -11.61 -15.82 2.20
C LEU A 171 -11.74 -15.47 0.70
N PHE A 172 -12.67 -14.58 0.37
CA PHE A 172 -12.82 -14.05 -0.98
C PHE A 172 -11.55 -13.33 -1.45
N LEU A 173 -10.98 -12.44 -0.64
CA LEU A 173 -9.74 -11.74 -0.97
C LEU A 173 -8.57 -12.69 -1.19
N MET A 174 -8.45 -13.73 -0.39
CA MET A 174 -7.42 -14.74 -0.57
C MET A 174 -7.57 -15.45 -1.92
N ARG A 175 -8.79 -15.79 -2.33
CA ARG A 175 -9.07 -16.40 -3.64
C ARG A 175 -8.84 -15.40 -4.77
N LEU A 176 -9.31 -14.16 -4.63
CA LEU A 176 -9.15 -13.10 -5.61
C LEU A 176 -7.66 -12.83 -5.91
N LEU A 177 -6.83 -12.89 -4.89
CA LEU A 177 -5.37 -12.73 -5.00
C LEU A 177 -4.64 -14.06 -5.21
N ALA A 178 -5.36 -15.12 -5.66
CA ALA A 178 -4.81 -16.46 -5.95
C ALA A 178 -3.94 -17.00 -4.80
N TYR A 179 -4.26 -16.67 -3.56
CA TYR A 179 -3.48 -16.96 -2.33
C TYR A 179 -2.07 -16.36 -2.33
N HIS A 180 -1.76 -15.47 -3.26
CA HIS A 180 -0.48 -14.74 -3.27
C HIS A 180 -0.49 -13.55 -2.30
N VAL A 181 -0.85 -13.82 -1.04
CA VAL A 181 -0.86 -12.86 0.05
C VAL A 181 0.45 -13.02 0.84
N ARG A 182 1.58 -12.81 0.17
CA ARG A 182 2.90 -12.79 0.82
C ARG A 182 3.17 -11.40 1.39
N ARG A 183 4.12 -11.33 2.35
CA ARG A 183 4.64 -10.05 2.83
C ARG A 183 5.17 -9.23 1.64
N PRO A 184 4.54 -8.09 1.30
CA PRO A 184 4.99 -7.28 0.18
C PRO A 184 6.35 -6.66 0.50
N SER A 185 7.14 -6.41 -0.54
CA SER A 185 8.32 -5.57 -0.38
C SER A 185 7.86 -4.12 -0.19
N LEU A 186 8.10 -3.57 0.99
CA LEU A 186 7.65 -2.22 1.36
C LEU A 186 8.81 -1.22 1.19
N PRO A 187 8.53 0.03 0.84
CA PRO A 187 9.56 1.08 0.75
C PRO A 187 10.16 1.51 2.10
N HIS A 188 9.52 1.17 3.23
CA HIS A 188 9.96 1.58 4.56
C HIS A 188 11.41 1.16 4.92
N PRO A 189 11.83 -0.12 4.74
CA PRO A 189 13.21 -0.52 5.03
C PRO A 189 14.24 0.22 4.16
N TYR A 190 13.90 0.45 2.89
CA TYR A 190 14.76 1.21 1.96
C TYR A 190 14.89 2.66 2.41
N LEU A 191 13.79 3.30 2.81
CA LEU A 191 13.81 4.68 3.33
C LEU A 191 14.70 4.80 4.56
N VAL A 192 14.59 3.88 5.52
CA VAL A 192 15.43 3.86 6.72
C VAL A 192 16.92 3.72 6.34
N HIS A 193 17.23 2.82 5.41
CA HIS A 193 18.59 2.62 4.94
C HIS A 193 19.17 3.87 4.27
N TYR A 194 18.38 4.53 3.41
CA TYR A 194 18.79 5.75 2.72
C TYR A 194 18.95 6.93 3.68
N LEU A 195 18.04 7.08 4.63
CA LEU A 195 18.14 8.09 5.68
C LEU A 195 19.39 7.89 6.53
N HIS A 196 19.71 6.66 6.91
CA HIS A 196 20.91 6.36 7.68
C HIS A 196 22.17 6.73 6.91
N SER A 197 22.26 6.37 5.63
CA SER A 197 23.38 6.72 4.75
C SER A 197 23.52 8.24 4.60
N LEU A 198 22.40 8.93 4.40
CA LEU A 198 22.38 10.38 4.26
C LEU A 198 22.82 11.10 5.54
N LEU A 199 22.34 10.68 6.70
CA LEU A 199 22.74 11.26 7.99
C LEU A 199 24.23 11.06 8.26
N HIS A 200 24.79 9.92 7.81
CA HIS A 200 26.23 9.71 7.87
C HIS A 200 27.01 10.68 6.96
N TRP A 201 26.51 10.98 5.77
CA TRP A 201 27.11 11.97 4.87
C TRP A 201 27.03 13.39 5.45
N VAL A 202 25.91 13.75 6.06
CA VAL A 202 25.75 15.03 6.79
C VAL A 202 26.79 15.15 7.91
N GLY A 203 26.98 14.11 8.72
CA GLY A 203 27.97 14.09 9.78
C GLY A 203 29.43 14.26 9.29
N LYS A 204 29.68 13.94 8.01
CA LYS A 204 30.98 14.17 7.34
C LYS A 204 31.07 15.52 6.61
N GLY A 205 30.09 16.38 6.71
CA GLY A 205 30.03 17.67 6.03
C GLY A 205 29.81 17.58 4.52
N ILE A 206 29.39 16.40 4.01
CA ILE A 206 29.13 16.18 2.58
C ILE A 206 27.76 16.73 2.17
N ALA A 207 26.78 16.78 3.08
CA ALA A 207 25.49 17.38 2.86
C ALA A 207 25.37 18.69 3.63
N GLN A 208 24.95 19.77 2.97
CA GLN A 208 24.78 21.09 3.57
C GLN A 208 23.36 21.62 3.32
N PRO A 209 22.80 22.40 4.25
CA PRO A 209 21.54 23.08 3.99
C PRO A 209 21.69 24.15 2.91
N CYS A 210 20.65 24.28 2.09
CA CYS A 210 20.58 25.28 1.04
C CYS A 210 20.67 26.70 1.65
N GLY A 211 21.54 27.55 1.11
CA GLY A 211 21.66 28.95 1.52
C GLY A 211 22.59 29.23 2.71
N SER A 212 23.44 28.29 3.11
CA SER A 212 24.53 28.57 4.05
C SER A 212 25.66 29.34 3.36
N ASP A 213 25.43 30.62 3.11
CA ASP A 213 26.55 31.55 2.90
C ASP A 213 27.40 31.51 4.16
N LEU A 214 28.70 31.26 4.00
CA LEU A 214 29.69 31.08 5.07
C LEU A 214 29.82 32.30 6.00
N ASN A 215 29.01 33.36 5.79
CA ASN A 215 28.98 34.59 6.55
C ASN A 215 27.70 34.86 7.34
N ALA A 216 26.71 33.98 7.32
CA ALA A 216 25.48 34.13 8.09
C ALA A 216 25.70 33.67 9.53
N GLY A 217 25.69 34.62 10.48
CA GLY A 217 25.93 34.38 11.90
C GLY A 217 25.00 33.32 12.51
N GLY A 218 25.43 32.76 13.63
CA GLY A 218 24.90 31.64 14.45
C GLY A 218 23.46 31.14 14.36
N ASN A 219 22.52 31.92 13.82
CA ASN A 219 21.11 31.52 13.68
C ASN A 219 20.84 30.55 12.51
N SER A 220 21.65 30.55 11.46
CA SER A 220 21.46 29.69 10.31
C SER A 220 21.86 28.23 10.61
N VAL A 221 22.87 28.02 11.42
CA VAL A 221 23.35 26.70 11.85
C VAL A 221 22.27 25.96 12.67
N ASN A 222 21.55 26.69 13.54
CA ASN A 222 20.47 26.12 14.33
C ASN A 222 19.25 25.73 13.48
N ALA A 223 18.90 26.53 12.47
CA ALA A 223 17.79 26.23 11.57
C ALA A 223 18.07 24.98 10.74
N SER A 224 19.29 24.81 10.28
CA SER A 224 19.74 23.64 9.52
C SER A 224 19.73 22.36 10.35
N ALA A 225 20.20 22.43 11.59
CA ALA A 225 20.20 21.30 12.51
C ALA A 225 18.75 20.88 12.84
N ILE A 226 17.84 21.83 12.99
CA ILE A 226 16.40 21.56 13.21
C ILE A 226 15.75 20.92 11.96
N ALA A 227 16.07 21.39 10.76
CA ALA A 227 15.56 20.84 9.51
C ALA A 227 16.01 19.38 9.34
N LEU A 228 17.27 19.08 9.60
CA LEU A 228 17.82 17.73 9.55
C LEU A 228 17.22 16.82 10.61
N ALA A 229 16.98 17.31 11.84
CA ALA A 229 16.34 16.53 12.89
C ALA A 229 14.88 16.16 12.55
N ARG A 230 14.18 16.97 11.78
CA ARG A 230 12.81 16.74 11.33
C ARG A 230 12.70 15.90 10.06
N LEU A 231 13.77 15.79 9.29
CA LEU A 231 13.78 15.12 7.99
C LEU A 231 13.29 13.66 8.04
N PRO A 232 13.69 12.80 9.01
CA PRO A 232 13.20 11.43 9.08
C PRO A 232 11.67 11.37 9.27
N GLY A 233 11.13 12.19 10.17
CA GLY A 233 9.69 12.25 10.42
C GLY A 233 8.91 12.75 9.21
N LEU A 234 9.44 13.78 8.51
CA LEU A 234 8.85 14.30 7.29
C LEU A 234 8.83 13.25 6.18
N ALA A 235 9.97 12.59 5.93
CA ALA A 235 10.06 11.55 4.92
C ALA A 235 9.13 10.37 5.22
N TRP A 236 9.05 9.98 6.50
CA TRP A 236 8.13 8.92 6.95
C TRP A 236 6.67 9.29 6.74
N SER A 237 6.28 10.52 7.03
CA SER A 237 4.92 11.01 6.82
C SER A 237 4.56 11.00 5.33
N ILE A 238 5.43 11.52 4.46
CA ILE A 238 5.23 11.52 3.00
C ILE A 238 5.11 10.07 2.48
N LEU A 239 5.95 9.16 3.00
CA LEU A 239 5.88 7.74 2.63
C LEU A 239 4.54 7.13 3.06
N ALA A 240 4.08 7.40 4.27
CA ALA A 240 2.77 6.93 4.73
C ALA A 240 1.63 7.48 3.86
N ASP A 241 1.72 8.74 3.44
CA ASP A 241 0.71 9.37 2.56
C ASP A 241 0.74 8.82 1.14
N SER A 242 1.89 8.33 0.65
CA SER A 242 2.00 7.72 -0.68
C SER A 242 1.04 6.54 -0.90
N TYR A 243 0.63 5.86 0.18
CA TYR A 243 -0.35 4.77 0.12
C TYR A 243 -1.78 5.22 -0.15
N GLN A 244 -2.07 6.52 -0.19
CA GLN A 244 -3.37 7.03 -0.65
C GLN A 244 -3.61 6.77 -2.14
N SER A 245 -2.55 6.57 -2.90
CA SER A 245 -2.62 6.19 -4.31
C SER A 245 -2.08 4.77 -4.52
N ALA A 246 -2.43 4.16 -5.66
CA ALA A 246 -1.98 2.82 -6.01
C ALA A 246 -0.52 2.76 -6.50
N MET A 247 0.30 3.80 -6.24
CA MET A 247 1.70 3.85 -6.69
C MET A 247 2.56 2.70 -6.15
N CYS A 248 2.18 2.13 -4.99
CA CYS A 248 2.83 0.94 -4.44
C CYS A 248 2.74 -0.30 -5.33
N LEU A 249 1.85 -0.30 -6.34
CA LEU A 249 1.72 -1.36 -7.33
C LEU A 249 2.43 -1.05 -8.66
N ASP A 250 2.71 0.23 -8.92
CA ASP A 250 3.24 0.69 -10.21
C ASP A 250 4.75 0.89 -10.19
N PHE A 251 5.33 1.17 -9.02
CA PHE A 251 6.74 1.47 -8.87
C PHE A 251 7.43 0.50 -7.91
N ALA A 252 8.71 0.28 -8.14
CA ALA A 252 9.53 -0.51 -7.22
C ALA A 252 9.66 0.19 -5.86
N PRO A 253 9.66 -0.55 -4.75
CA PRO A 253 9.68 0.03 -3.40
C PRO A 253 10.93 0.88 -3.12
N GLU A 254 12.08 0.50 -3.65
CA GLU A 254 13.32 1.29 -3.57
C GLU A 254 13.20 2.63 -4.31
N HIS A 255 12.49 2.67 -5.44
CA HIS A 255 12.26 3.90 -6.21
C HIS A 255 11.33 4.85 -5.44
N ILE A 256 10.26 4.33 -4.85
CA ILE A 256 9.35 5.12 -4.01
C ILE A 256 10.11 5.73 -2.83
N ALA A 257 10.93 4.93 -2.15
CA ALA A 257 11.70 5.39 -0.99
C ALA A 257 12.68 6.52 -1.37
N ALA A 258 13.40 6.37 -2.49
CA ALA A 258 14.35 7.38 -2.96
C ALA A 258 13.66 8.67 -3.40
N ALA A 259 12.53 8.56 -4.14
CA ALA A 259 11.77 9.72 -4.60
C ALA A 259 11.13 10.49 -3.43
N VAL A 260 10.59 9.78 -2.43
CA VAL A 260 10.05 10.36 -1.20
C VAL A 260 11.15 11.07 -0.41
N LEU A 261 12.33 10.45 -0.26
CA LEU A 261 13.45 11.07 0.41
C LEU A 261 13.92 12.34 -0.31
N HIS A 262 14.00 12.30 -1.66
CA HIS A 262 14.36 13.47 -2.45
C HIS A 262 13.33 14.61 -2.28
N LEU A 263 12.03 14.28 -2.24
CA LEU A 263 10.99 15.27 -1.99
C LEU A 263 11.12 15.88 -0.57
N ALA A 264 11.34 15.03 0.43
CA ALA A 264 11.54 15.46 1.82
C ALA A 264 12.76 16.39 1.97
N LEU A 265 13.86 16.09 1.29
CA LEU A 265 15.07 16.93 1.24
C LEU A 265 14.77 18.31 0.64
N ARG A 266 14.04 18.35 -0.47
CA ARG A 266 13.64 19.61 -1.10
C ARG A 266 12.75 20.46 -0.19
N ILE A 267 11.79 19.83 0.49
CA ILE A 267 10.89 20.52 1.45
C ILE A 267 11.69 21.03 2.65
N ALA A 268 12.65 20.24 3.15
CA ALA A 268 13.50 20.60 4.27
C ALA A 268 14.58 21.65 3.89
N GLY A 269 14.74 21.98 2.59
CA GLY A 269 15.78 22.87 2.12
C GLY A 269 17.19 22.32 2.30
N VAL A 270 17.36 20.99 2.21
CA VAL A 270 18.66 20.32 2.32
C VAL A 270 19.12 19.90 0.94
N GLU A 271 20.28 20.41 0.52
CA GLU A 271 20.94 20.01 -0.72
C GLU A 271 22.07 19.01 -0.43
N ILE A 272 22.22 18.02 -1.30
CA ILE A 272 23.33 17.08 -1.25
C ILE A 272 24.42 17.61 -2.22
N PRO A 273 25.61 17.97 -1.72
CA PRO A 273 26.61 18.69 -2.49
C PRO A 273 27.10 17.98 -3.76
N GLY A 274 27.01 16.65 -3.81
CA GLY A 274 27.48 15.86 -4.95
C GLY A 274 26.86 16.23 -6.31
N ASN A 275 25.71 16.93 -6.32
CA ASN A 275 24.99 17.25 -7.55
C ASN A 275 25.59 18.42 -8.36
N ARG A 276 26.45 19.27 -7.77
CA ARG A 276 26.98 20.45 -8.48
C ARG A 276 28.16 20.13 -9.41
N HIS A 277 28.84 19.03 -9.17
CA HIS A 277 30.07 18.66 -9.88
C HIS A 277 30.08 17.23 -10.42
N SER A 278 29.08 16.42 -10.14
CA SER A 278 28.95 15.09 -10.69
C SER A 278 27.90 15.08 -11.80
N GLU A 279 28.15 14.38 -12.88
CA GLU A 279 27.20 14.15 -13.97
C GLU A 279 26.03 13.29 -13.52
N MET A 280 26.17 12.57 -12.40
CA MET A 280 25.17 11.65 -11.86
C MET A 280 24.49 12.24 -10.62
N ALA A 281 23.16 12.10 -10.55
CA ALA A 281 22.41 12.45 -9.37
C ALA A 281 22.66 11.43 -8.23
N TRP A 282 22.60 11.87 -6.96
CA TRP A 282 22.91 11.03 -5.81
C TRP A 282 22.04 9.76 -5.71
N TRP A 283 20.78 9.82 -6.18
CA TRP A 283 19.89 8.65 -6.18
C TRP A 283 20.29 7.58 -7.19
N GLN A 284 21.02 7.92 -8.24
CA GLN A 284 21.60 6.95 -9.17
C GLN A 284 22.70 6.12 -8.53
N ALA A 285 23.38 6.66 -7.50
CA ALA A 285 24.31 5.87 -6.69
C ALA A 285 23.63 4.81 -5.82
N ILE A 286 22.31 4.92 -5.63
CA ILE A 286 21.49 3.97 -4.85
C ILE A 286 20.97 2.84 -5.75
N SER A 287 20.50 3.17 -6.94
CA SER A 287 19.95 2.21 -7.89
C SER A 287 20.20 2.66 -9.32
N ASP A 288 20.86 1.79 -10.10
CA ASP A 288 21.12 2.02 -11.52
C ASP A 288 19.83 2.07 -12.37
N SER A 289 18.74 1.50 -11.86
CA SER A 289 17.44 1.48 -12.54
C SER A 289 16.61 2.75 -12.29
N LEU A 290 17.05 3.64 -11.39
CA LEU A 290 16.30 4.83 -11.00
C LEU A 290 16.66 6.00 -11.92
N SER A 291 15.81 6.27 -12.91
CA SER A 291 15.94 7.43 -13.77
C SER A 291 15.30 8.68 -13.13
N ARG A 292 15.72 9.85 -13.65
CA ARG A 292 15.15 11.14 -13.22
C ARG A 292 13.65 11.21 -13.49
N GLU A 293 13.22 10.68 -14.63
CA GLU A 293 11.80 10.67 -15.01
C GLU A 293 10.95 9.87 -14.00
N ILE A 294 11.45 8.72 -13.52
CA ILE A 294 10.76 7.91 -12.51
C ILE A 294 10.62 8.69 -11.19
N VAL A 295 11.70 9.36 -10.76
CA VAL A 295 11.65 10.19 -9.53
C VAL A 295 10.63 11.31 -9.67
N GLU A 296 10.64 12.03 -10.79
CA GLU A 296 9.69 13.12 -11.05
C GLU A 296 8.24 12.61 -11.15
N GLN A 297 7.99 11.47 -11.80
CA GLN A 297 6.66 10.85 -11.86
C GLN A 297 6.12 10.46 -10.48
N ILE A 298 6.96 9.85 -9.63
CA ILE A 298 6.53 9.50 -8.26
C ILE A 298 6.24 10.77 -7.46
N GLN A 299 7.08 11.80 -7.56
CA GLN A 299 6.87 13.07 -6.85
C GLN A 299 5.60 13.78 -7.30
N LEU A 300 5.32 13.82 -8.61
CA LEU A 300 4.08 14.38 -9.13
C LEU A 300 2.86 13.65 -8.56
N ARG A 301 2.87 12.30 -8.56
CA ARG A 301 1.78 11.52 -7.96
C ARG A 301 1.61 11.78 -6.46
N VAL A 302 2.69 11.99 -5.72
CA VAL A 302 2.61 12.40 -4.30
C VAL A 302 1.98 13.78 -4.17
N MET A 303 2.34 14.73 -5.03
CA MET A 303 1.74 16.07 -5.01
C MET A 303 0.26 16.05 -5.38
N ASP A 304 -0.15 15.19 -6.33
CA ASP A 304 -1.55 14.99 -6.68
C ASP A 304 -2.38 14.49 -5.49
N ILE A 305 -1.81 13.64 -4.62
CA ILE A 305 -2.47 13.18 -3.39
C ILE A 305 -2.84 14.38 -2.50
N TYR A 306 -1.92 15.32 -2.31
CA TYR A 306 -2.18 16.51 -1.49
C TYR A 306 -3.21 17.44 -2.15
N ALA A 307 -3.21 17.55 -3.47
CA ALA A 307 -4.24 18.31 -4.18
C ALA A 307 -5.65 17.68 -4.05
N VAL A 308 -5.74 16.35 -3.99
CA VAL A 308 -6.99 15.63 -3.71
C VAL A 308 -7.41 15.81 -2.25
N ASP A 309 -6.47 15.76 -1.30
CA ASP A 309 -6.73 15.97 0.14
C ASP A 309 -7.31 17.37 0.40
N ASP A 310 -6.75 18.40 -0.23
CA ASP A 310 -7.25 19.77 -0.11
C ASP A 310 -8.69 19.91 -0.64
N LYS A 311 -9.00 19.29 -1.79
CA LYS A 311 -10.36 19.26 -2.33
C LYS A 311 -11.31 18.47 -1.41
N PHE A 312 -10.86 17.37 -0.85
CA PHE A 312 -11.65 16.56 0.08
C PHE A 312 -11.96 17.32 1.36
N LYS A 313 -10.98 18.01 1.94
CA LYS A 313 -11.17 18.86 3.12
C LYS A 313 -12.13 20.02 2.84
N ALA A 314 -11.98 20.68 1.69
CA ALA A 314 -12.89 21.76 1.28
C ALA A 314 -14.33 21.28 1.11
N SER A 315 -14.55 20.11 0.48
CA SER A 315 -15.89 19.53 0.31
C SER A 315 -16.52 19.11 1.63
N THR A 316 -15.71 18.65 2.59
CA THR A 316 -16.19 18.26 3.92
C THR A 316 -16.58 19.49 4.75
N LEU A 317 -15.79 20.56 4.67
CA LEU A 317 -16.11 21.84 5.32
C LEU A 317 -17.43 22.44 4.81
N ASN A 318 -17.64 22.44 3.49
CA ASN A 318 -18.88 22.98 2.91
C ASN A 318 -20.12 22.21 3.35
N ARG A 319 -20.03 20.87 3.53
CA ARG A 319 -21.16 20.08 4.07
C ARG A 319 -21.53 20.46 5.51
N PHE A 320 -20.56 20.89 6.33
CA PHE A 320 -20.83 21.37 7.69
C PHE A 320 -21.42 22.76 7.73
N THR A 321 -21.18 23.59 6.72
CA THR A 321 -21.77 24.95 6.63
C THR A 321 -23.19 24.96 6.08
N ASP A 322 -23.57 23.94 5.31
CA ASP A 322 -24.93 23.80 4.74
C ASP A 322 -25.93 23.15 5.72
N GLU A 323 -25.46 22.59 6.84
CA GLU A 323 -26.28 21.98 7.90
C GLU A 323 -26.60 22.94 9.10
N PHE A 324 -26.15 24.19 9.04
CA PHE A 324 -26.47 25.27 9.98
C PHE A 324 -27.25 26.39 9.29
#